data_105a06e131c3aafe74f35cd19c3ef41f
#
_entry.id   105a06e131c3aafe74f35cd19c3ef41f
#
_cell.length_a   1.000
_cell.length_b   1.000
_cell.length_c   1.000
_cell.angle_alpha   90.00
_cell.angle_beta   90.00
_cell.angle_gamma   90.00
#
_symmetry.space_group_name_H-M   'P 1'
#
loop_
_entity.id
_entity.type
_entity.pdbx_description
1 polymer ?
#
loop_
_entity_poly.entity_id
_entity_poly.type
_entity_poly.pdbx_seq_one_letter_code
_entity_poly.pdbx_strand_id
1 'polypeptide(L)'
;MTLLLLVIALLFYFGCDIYDVRMTEKGIKAGVAIEGNTFLLGTDKPTALAEYLRDTVELLIAVGPAIVFLALRKPELKPLFYGALAGPVALGGKHILGGLAWKKLLEGQKPTPSEQA
;
A
#
# COMPACT_ATOMS: atom_id res chain seq x y z
N MET A 1 -6.21 8.72 22.89
CA MET A 1 -4.93 8.05 22.53
C MET A 1 -5.12 6.97 21.49
N THR A 2 -6.03 6.01 21.70
CA THR A 2 -6.26 4.90 20.75
C THR A 2 -6.70 5.38 19.36
N LEU A 3 -7.67 6.29 19.30
CA LEU A 3 -8.12 6.84 18.04
C LEU A 3 -6.99 7.57 17.29
N LEU A 4 -6.17 8.34 18.03
CA LEU A 4 -5.03 9.03 17.45
C LEU A 4 -4.01 8.06 16.84
N LEU A 5 -3.71 6.96 17.54
CA LEU A 5 -2.80 5.93 17.02
C LEU A 5 -3.35 5.31 15.74
N LEU A 6 -4.64 5.03 15.69
CA LEU A 6 -5.27 4.49 14.48
C LEU A 6 -5.19 5.48 13.32
N VAL A 7 -5.47 6.76 13.58
CA VAL A 7 -5.38 7.81 12.56
C VAL A 7 -3.95 7.93 12.01
N ILE A 8 -2.95 7.93 12.89
CA ILE A 8 -1.53 7.98 12.48
C ILE A 8 -1.17 6.78 11.62
N ALA A 9 -1.58 5.56 12.02
CA ALA A 9 -1.32 4.34 11.26
C ALA A 9 -1.98 4.40 9.88
N LEU A 10 -3.21 4.89 9.77
CA LEU A 10 -3.92 5.04 8.51
C LEU A 10 -3.26 6.08 7.60
N LEU A 11 -2.85 7.22 8.14
CA LEU A 11 -2.14 8.25 7.38
C LEU A 11 -0.81 7.71 6.82
N PHE A 12 -0.07 6.98 7.63
CA PHE A 12 1.15 6.30 7.18
C PHE A 12 0.85 5.34 6.03
N TYR A 13 -0.17 4.49 6.18
CA TYR A 13 -0.56 3.54 5.15
C TYR A 13 -0.92 4.23 3.84
N PHE A 14 -1.79 5.24 3.87
CA PHE A 14 -2.23 5.93 2.67
C PHE A 14 -1.10 6.67 1.97
N GLY A 15 -0.18 7.28 2.72
CA GLY A 15 1.00 7.90 2.14
C GLY A 15 1.87 6.89 1.37
N CYS A 16 2.10 5.73 1.97
CA CYS A 16 2.86 4.66 1.35
C CYS A 16 2.15 4.07 0.13
N ASP A 17 0.84 3.91 0.23
CA ASP A 17 0.00 3.38 -0.86
C ASP A 17 0.00 4.30 -2.07
N ILE A 18 -0.18 5.60 -1.87
CA ILE A 18 -0.12 6.59 -2.95
C ILE A 18 1.22 6.53 -3.68
N TYR A 19 2.31 6.43 -2.94
CA TYR A 19 3.64 6.31 -3.51
C TYR A 19 3.76 5.04 -4.37
N ASP A 20 3.35 3.89 -3.84
CA ASP A 20 3.42 2.60 -4.53
C ASP A 20 2.56 2.61 -5.81
N VAL A 21 1.32 3.05 -5.71
CA VAL A 21 0.40 3.08 -6.86
C VAL A 21 0.92 4.01 -7.96
N ARG A 22 1.45 5.17 -7.59
CA ARG A 22 2.03 6.10 -8.58
C ARG A 22 3.27 5.52 -9.27
N MET A 23 4.13 4.85 -8.52
CA MET A 23 5.31 4.19 -9.10
C MET A 23 4.90 3.02 -10.00
N THR A 24 3.92 2.23 -9.59
CA THR A 24 3.36 1.14 -10.38
C THR A 24 2.78 1.66 -11.70
N GLU A 25 1.99 2.72 -11.66
CA GLU A 25 1.42 3.33 -12.86
C GLU A 25 2.50 3.79 -13.82
N LYS A 26 3.52 4.47 -13.33
CA LYS A 26 4.66 4.91 -14.16
C LYS A 26 5.38 3.72 -14.77
N GLY A 27 5.61 2.65 -13.99
CA GLY A 27 6.29 1.45 -14.46
C GLY A 27 5.50 0.71 -15.55
N ILE A 28 4.21 0.57 -15.39
CA ILE A 28 3.33 -0.07 -16.37
C ILE A 28 3.29 0.76 -17.66
N LYS A 29 3.12 2.08 -17.56
CA LYS A 29 3.11 2.97 -18.72
C LYS A 29 4.45 2.96 -19.47
N ALA A 30 5.55 2.84 -18.76
CA ALA A 30 6.88 2.76 -19.36
C ALA A 30 7.19 1.37 -19.93
N GLY A 31 6.35 0.37 -19.68
CA GLY A 31 6.55 -1.00 -20.16
C GLY A 31 7.70 -1.75 -19.50
N VAL A 32 8.16 -1.31 -18.33
CA VAL A 32 9.31 -1.95 -17.65
C VAL A 32 8.95 -3.25 -16.96
N ALA A 33 7.69 -3.41 -16.56
CA ALA A 33 7.19 -4.61 -15.90
C ALA A 33 5.66 -4.61 -15.85
N ILE A 34 5.10 -5.66 -15.29
CA ILE A 34 3.67 -5.83 -15.03
C ILE A 34 3.45 -5.98 -13.54
N GLU A 35 2.22 -5.77 -13.07
CA GLU A 35 1.88 -5.92 -11.66
C GLU A 35 1.93 -7.40 -11.24
N GLY A 36 2.76 -7.71 -10.26
CA GLY A 36 2.88 -9.07 -9.73
C GLY A 36 1.75 -9.46 -8.77
N ASN A 37 1.19 -8.49 -8.06
CA ASN A 37 0.08 -8.72 -7.13
C ASN A 37 -1.25 -8.39 -7.81
N THR A 38 -1.89 -9.42 -8.35
CA THR A 38 -3.16 -9.27 -9.10
C THR A 38 -4.40 -9.57 -8.25
N PHE A 39 -4.25 -9.69 -6.92
CA PHE A 39 -5.38 -9.96 -6.02
C PHE A 39 -6.48 -8.90 -6.21
N LEU A 40 -7.69 -9.35 -6.48
CA LEU A 40 -8.88 -8.55 -6.77
C LEU A 40 -8.78 -7.63 -8.01
N LEU A 41 -7.67 -7.64 -8.75
CA LEU A 41 -7.49 -6.75 -9.90
C LEU A 41 -8.01 -7.34 -11.21
N GLY A 42 -7.90 -8.65 -11.37
CA GLY A 42 -8.29 -9.35 -12.60
C GLY A 42 -7.38 -9.09 -13.81
N THR A 43 -6.30 -8.33 -13.64
CA THR A 43 -5.34 -7.99 -14.69
C THR A 43 -3.97 -7.70 -14.08
N ASP A 44 -2.92 -7.90 -14.87
CA ASP A 44 -1.54 -7.54 -14.51
C ASP A 44 -1.14 -6.11 -14.93
N LYS A 45 -2.07 -5.40 -15.59
CA LYS A 45 -1.93 -3.98 -15.98
C LYS A 45 -3.10 -3.17 -15.45
N PRO A 46 -3.27 -3.10 -14.12
CA PRO A 46 -4.42 -2.41 -13.53
C PRO A 46 -4.34 -0.90 -13.70
N THR A 47 -5.51 -0.26 -13.60
CA THR A 47 -5.58 1.20 -13.44
C THR A 47 -5.22 1.59 -12.02
N ALA A 48 -4.80 2.85 -11.82
CA ALA A 48 -4.53 3.37 -10.48
C ALA A 48 -5.76 3.26 -9.57
N LEU A 49 -6.96 3.56 -10.09
CA LEU A 49 -8.19 3.44 -9.32
C LEU A 49 -8.42 2.00 -8.84
N ALA A 50 -8.23 1.01 -9.71
CA ALA A 50 -8.38 -0.39 -9.35
C ALA A 50 -7.42 -0.79 -8.23
N GLU A 51 -6.18 -0.34 -8.27
CA GLU A 51 -5.19 -0.60 -7.22
C GLU A 51 -5.57 0.06 -5.90
N TYR A 52 -6.02 1.32 -5.91
CA TYR A 52 -6.49 1.99 -4.70
C TYR A 52 -7.69 1.28 -4.07
N LEU A 53 -8.62 0.80 -4.88
CA LEU A 53 -9.78 0.05 -4.38
C LEU A 53 -9.35 -1.28 -3.76
N ARG A 54 -8.47 -2.03 -4.42
CA ARG A 54 -7.92 -3.26 -3.86
C ARG A 54 -7.23 -3.01 -2.53
N ASP A 55 -6.36 -2.02 -2.48
CA ASP A 55 -5.56 -1.71 -1.30
C ASP A 55 -6.44 -1.24 -0.15
N THR A 56 -7.54 -0.53 -0.45
CA THR A 56 -8.54 -0.16 0.55
C THR A 56 -9.25 -1.38 1.13
N VAL A 57 -9.61 -2.36 0.32
CA VAL A 57 -10.20 -3.63 0.79
C VAL A 57 -9.23 -4.37 1.70
N GLU A 58 -7.97 -4.49 1.30
CA GLU A 58 -6.93 -5.12 2.12
C GLU A 58 -6.77 -4.41 3.47
N LEU A 59 -6.76 -3.07 3.45
CA LEU A 59 -6.67 -2.27 4.66
C LEU A 59 -7.86 -2.49 5.59
N LEU A 60 -9.09 -2.50 5.06
CA LEU A 60 -10.30 -2.73 5.85
C LEU A 60 -10.29 -4.09 6.54
N ILE A 61 -9.80 -5.11 5.84
CA ILE A 61 -9.62 -6.44 6.44
C ILE A 61 -8.62 -6.37 7.59
N ALA A 62 -7.48 -5.70 7.38
CA ALA A 62 -6.42 -5.60 8.40
C ALA A 62 -6.85 -4.82 9.64
N VAL A 63 -7.61 -3.73 9.49
CA VAL A 63 -8.03 -2.88 10.61
C VAL A 63 -9.40 -3.27 11.19
N GLY A 64 -10.10 -4.24 10.59
CA GLY A 64 -11.41 -4.69 11.07
C GLY A 64 -11.45 -4.94 12.58
N PRO A 65 -10.50 -5.70 13.16
CA PRO A 65 -10.47 -5.92 14.61
C PRO A 65 -10.33 -4.64 15.44
N ALA A 66 -9.59 -3.64 14.97
CA ALA A 66 -9.47 -2.37 15.65
C ALA A 66 -10.77 -1.59 15.66
N ILE A 67 -11.50 -1.62 14.54
CA ILE A 67 -12.81 -0.99 14.40
C ILE A 67 -13.81 -1.66 15.37
N VAL A 68 -13.80 -2.99 15.44
CA VAL A 68 -14.66 -3.74 16.36
C VAL A 68 -14.37 -3.35 17.81
N PHE A 69 -13.08 -3.23 18.19
CA PHE A 69 -12.71 -2.78 19.53
C PHE A 69 -13.28 -1.38 19.83
N LEU A 70 -13.12 -0.44 18.91
CA LEU A 70 -13.63 0.93 19.11
C LEU A 70 -15.15 0.98 19.21
N ALA A 71 -15.85 0.14 18.46
CA ALA A 71 -17.31 0.07 18.48
C ALA A 71 -17.83 -0.55 19.77
N LEU A 72 -17.25 -1.65 20.22
CA LEU A 72 -17.70 -2.40 21.40
C LEU A 72 -17.18 -1.81 22.71
N ARG A 73 -16.04 -1.14 22.68
CA ARG A 73 -15.39 -0.52 23.86
C ARG A 73 -15.16 -1.49 25.02
N LYS A 74 -14.84 -2.76 24.70
CA LYS A 74 -14.56 -3.79 25.69
C LYS A 74 -13.07 -3.81 26.02
N PRO A 75 -12.66 -3.55 27.29
CA PRO A 75 -11.23 -3.49 27.66
C PRO A 75 -10.47 -4.78 27.35
N GLU A 76 -11.12 -5.94 27.42
CA GLU A 76 -10.50 -7.24 27.14
C GLU A 76 -10.06 -7.38 25.67
N LEU A 77 -10.61 -6.56 24.77
CA LEU A 77 -10.23 -6.54 23.35
C LEU A 77 -9.06 -5.60 23.03
N LYS A 78 -8.54 -4.91 24.04
CA LYS A 78 -7.45 -3.94 23.85
C LYS A 78 -6.19 -4.54 23.19
N PRO A 79 -5.74 -5.75 23.55
CA PRO A 79 -4.63 -6.39 22.84
C PRO A 79 -4.92 -6.62 21.36
N LEU A 80 -6.18 -6.94 21.01
CA LEU A 80 -6.60 -7.10 19.62
C LEU A 80 -6.50 -5.78 18.84
N PHE A 81 -6.86 -4.67 19.46
CA PHE A 81 -6.70 -3.34 18.87
C PHE A 81 -5.24 -3.03 18.55
N TYR A 82 -4.35 -3.18 19.51
CA TYR A 82 -2.93 -2.91 19.30
C TYR A 82 -2.30 -3.86 18.29
N GLY A 83 -2.70 -5.13 18.29
CA GLY A 83 -2.27 -6.09 17.28
C GLY A 83 -2.72 -5.68 15.87
N ALA A 84 -3.95 -5.17 15.75
CA ALA A 84 -4.49 -4.72 14.47
C ALA A 84 -3.80 -3.45 13.94
N LEU A 85 -3.18 -2.62 14.78
CA LEU A 85 -2.39 -1.47 14.33
C LEU A 85 -1.15 -1.90 13.55
N ALA A 86 -0.64 -3.10 13.77
CA ALA A 86 0.48 -3.64 13.02
C ALA A 86 0.15 -3.84 11.54
N GLY A 87 -1.13 -4.07 11.21
CA GLY A 87 -1.58 -4.28 9.84
C GLY A 87 -1.26 -3.12 8.90
N PRO A 88 -1.75 -1.89 9.16
CA PRO A 88 -1.43 -0.72 8.33
C PRO A 88 0.07 -0.44 8.26
N VAL A 89 0.82 -0.65 9.34
CA VAL A 89 2.27 -0.44 9.36
C VAL A 89 2.97 -1.45 8.46
N ALA A 90 2.63 -2.73 8.57
CA ALA A 90 3.22 -3.79 7.74
C ALA A 90 2.86 -3.62 6.26
N LEU A 91 1.57 -3.34 5.96
CA LEU A 91 1.11 -3.10 4.59
C LEU A 91 1.73 -1.83 4.01
N GLY A 92 1.85 -0.76 4.81
CA GLY A 92 2.53 0.47 4.39
C GLY A 92 3.99 0.21 4.05
N GLY A 93 4.70 -0.55 4.89
CA GLY A 93 6.08 -0.97 4.60
C GLY A 93 6.18 -1.76 3.31
N LYS A 94 5.26 -2.68 3.06
CA LYS A 94 5.16 -3.43 1.81
C LYS A 94 4.99 -2.50 0.61
N HIS A 95 4.14 -1.48 0.71
CA HIS A 95 3.93 -0.50 -0.35
C HIS A 95 5.17 0.35 -0.61
N ILE A 96 5.90 0.76 0.42
CA ILE A 96 7.17 1.46 0.23
C ILE A 96 8.15 0.58 -0.55
N LEU A 97 8.31 -0.68 -0.16
CA LEU A 97 9.22 -1.60 -0.85
C LEU A 97 8.78 -1.83 -2.30
N GLY A 98 7.47 -1.95 -2.54
CA GLY A 98 6.93 -2.07 -3.89
C GLY A 98 7.22 -0.85 -4.74
N GLY A 99 6.97 0.35 -4.22
CA GLY A 99 7.26 1.60 -4.91
C GLY A 99 8.75 1.79 -5.21
N LEU A 100 9.61 1.42 -4.26
CA LEU A 100 11.07 1.46 -4.47
C LEU A 100 11.52 0.47 -5.54
N ALA A 101 10.92 -0.71 -5.60
CA ALA A 101 11.21 -1.70 -6.64
C ALA A 101 10.83 -1.15 -8.03
N TRP A 102 9.67 -0.53 -8.18
CA TRP A 102 9.25 0.12 -9.41
C TRP A 102 10.18 1.26 -9.79
N LYS A 103 10.56 2.10 -8.81
CA LYS A 103 11.49 3.19 -9.04
C LYS A 103 12.83 2.68 -9.58
N LYS A 104 13.34 1.60 -9.01
CA LYS A 104 14.59 0.98 -9.45
C LYS A 104 14.49 0.46 -10.89
N LEU A 105 13.37 -0.17 -11.25
CA LEU A 105 13.13 -0.62 -12.61
C LEU A 105 13.07 0.55 -13.60
N LEU A 106 12.39 1.64 -13.23
CA LEU A 106 12.31 2.85 -14.04
C LEU A 106 13.68 3.50 -14.24
N GLU A 107 14.51 3.56 -13.22
CA GLU A 107 15.87 4.10 -13.29
C GLU A 107 16.75 3.25 -14.22
N GLY A 108 16.58 1.94 -14.21
CA GLY A 108 17.28 1.02 -15.11
C GLY A 108 16.90 1.19 -16.58
N GLN A 109 15.77 1.84 -16.90
CA GLN A 109 15.33 2.12 -18.26
C GLN A 109 15.81 3.47 -18.79
N LYS A 110 16.44 4.31 -17.94
CA LYS A 110 16.95 5.60 -18.39
C LYS A 110 18.15 5.37 -19.33
N PRO A 111 18.22 6.07 -20.48
CA PRO A 111 19.37 5.96 -21.36
C PRO A 111 20.62 6.45 -20.64
N THR A 112 21.77 5.83 -20.97
CA THR A 112 23.07 6.28 -20.47
C THR A 112 23.45 7.61 -21.14
N PRO A 113 24.38 8.39 -20.57
CA PRO A 113 24.84 9.62 -21.21
C PRO A 113 25.35 9.41 -22.64
N SER A 114 25.95 8.26 -22.94
CA SER A 114 26.40 7.92 -24.30
C SER A 114 25.23 7.68 -25.27
N GLU A 115 24.10 7.19 -24.78
CA GLU A 115 22.90 6.97 -25.57
C GLU A 115 22.12 8.25 -25.83
N GLN A 116 22.28 9.24 -24.94
CA GLN A 116 21.65 10.55 -25.08
C GLN A 116 22.39 11.46 -26.07
N ALA A 117 23.65 11.19 -26.32
CA ALA A 117 24.47 11.92 -27.28
C ALA A 117 24.14 11.51 -28.72
#